data_a1881329cfd15bf59848a42a95ca1a98
#
_entry.id   a1881329cfd15bf59848a42a95ca1a98
#
_cell.length_a   1.000
_cell.length_b   1.000
_cell.length_c   1.000
_cell.angle_alpha   90.00
_cell.angle_beta   90.00
_cell.angle_gamma   90.00
#
_symmetry.space_group_name_H-M   'P 1'
#
loop_
_entity.id
_entity.type
_entity.pdbx_description
1 polymer ?
#
loop_
_entity_poly.entity_id
_entity_poly.type
_entity_poly.pdbx_seq_one_letter_code
_entity_poly.pdbx_strand_id
1 'polypeptide(L)'
;MMQVLDRIDGVVIGLLIGFADGAPLVVFVGNPRETAIAARSLTELDTSSIGSELALLFEGGDPMRPLVVGRIVDPAHKERKLSVVREGDRVVIRGEERIELRCGLASIILEKDGRITIRGNQLTSHASGTNRIRGGAIHLN
;
A
#
# COMPACT_ATOMS: atom_id res chain seq x y z
N MET A 1 -27.77 -22.46 -29.09
CA MET A 1 -28.49 -21.47 -28.27
C MET A 1 -27.45 -20.54 -27.62
N MET A 2 -27.38 -19.31 -28.07
CA MET A 2 -26.51 -18.33 -27.40
C MET A 2 -27.16 -18.00 -26.04
N GLN A 3 -26.43 -18.33 -24.94
CA GLN A 3 -26.79 -17.76 -23.65
C GLN A 3 -26.54 -16.25 -23.73
N VAL A 4 -27.60 -15.48 -23.66
CA VAL A 4 -27.51 -14.05 -23.43
C VAL A 4 -26.99 -13.91 -21.99
N LEU A 5 -25.72 -13.57 -21.81
CA LEU A 5 -25.22 -13.17 -20.51
C LEU A 5 -25.98 -11.92 -20.11
N ASP A 6 -26.60 -11.95 -18.94
CA ASP A 6 -27.33 -10.80 -18.41
C ASP A 6 -26.35 -9.63 -18.29
N ARG A 7 -26.74 -8.52 -18.91
CA ARG A 7 -25.99 -7.28 -18.82
C ARG A 7 -26.00 -6.76 -17.39
N ILE A 8 -24.82 -6.41 -16.87
CA ILE A 8 -24.70 -5.77 -15.56
C ILE A 8 -24.39 -4.28 -15.75
N ASP A 9 -25.34 -3.46 -15.34
CA ASP A 9 -25.20 -2.01 -15.32
C ASP A 9 -25.07 -1.50 -13.88
N GLY A 10 -24.28 -0.46 -13.69
CA GLY A 10 -24.03 0.12 -12.37
C GLY A 10 -22.92 -0.56 -11.59
N VAL A 11 -22.75 -0.14 -10.35
CA VAL A 11 -21.70 -0.62 -9.45
C VAL A 11 -22.15 -1.89 -8.74
N VAL A 12 -21.28 -2.89 -8.76
CA VAL A 12 -21.46 -4.15 -8.00
C VAL A 12 -20.32 -4.28 -7.01
N ILE A 13 -20.65 -4.69 -5.80
CA ILE A 13 -19.62 -5.01 -4.81
C ILE A 13 -19.17 -6.46 -5.01
N GLY A 14 -17.88 -6.64 -5.22
CA GLY A 14 -17.24 -7.93 -5.33
C GLY A 14 -16.18 -8.13 -4.26
N LEU A 15 -15.59 -9.30 -4.23
CA LEU A 15 -14.53 -9.70 -3.31
C LEU A 15 -13.28 -10.05 -4.10
N LEU A 16 -12.13 -9.53 -3.67
CA LEU A 16 -10.82 -9.91 -4.19
C LEU A 16 -10.39 -11.21 -3.52
N ILE A 17 -10.18 -12.26 -4.29
CA ILE A 17 -9.79 -13.56 -3.75
C ILE A 17 -8.35 -13.99 -4.11
N GLY A 18 -7.70 -13.29 -5.01
CA GLY A 18 -6.33 -13.61 -5.42
C GLY A 18 -5.89 -12.88 -6.67
N PHE A 19 -4.81 -13.38 -7.25
CA PHE A 19 -4.25 -12.88 -8.51
C PHE A 19 -3.86 -14.03 -9.42
N ALA A 20 -3.99 -13.82 -10.72
CA ALA A 20 -3.47 -14.70 -11.74
C ALA A 20 -2.74 -13.86 -12.80
N ASP A 21 -1.47 -14.15 -13.04
CA ASP A 21 -0.61 -13.41 -13.98
C ASP A 21 -0.62 -11.88 -13.73
N GLY A 22 -0.71 -11.49 -12.44
CA GLY A 22 -0.78 -10.10 -12.03
C GLY A 22 -2.17 -9.46 -12.10
N ALA A 23 -3.16 -10.14 -12.70
CA ALA A 23 -4.54 -9.65 -12.74
C ALA A 23 -5.31 -10.04 -11.48
N PRO A 24 -6.07 -9.12 -10.86
CA PRO A 24 -6.90 -9.44 -9.71
C PRO A 24 -8.03 -10.40 -10.10
N LEU A 25 -8.26 -11.39 -9.26
CA LEU A 25 -9.34 -12.37 -9.38
C LEU A 25 -10.49 -11.97 -8.46
N VAL A 26 -11.66 -11.73 -9.04
CA VAL A 26 -12.83 -11.25 -8.32
C VAL A 26 -14.00 -12.23 -8.40
N VAL A 27 -14.79 -12.26 -7.34
CA VAL A 27 -16.11 -12.90 -7.28
C VAL A 27 -17.17 -11.88 -6.93
N PHE A 28 -18.35 -12.01 -7.47
CA PHE A 28 -19.44 -11.06 -7.27
C PHE A 28 -20.80 -11.73 -7.54
N VAL A 29 -21.87 -11.10 -7.06
CA VAL A 29 -23.23 -11.58 -7.33
C VAL A 29 -23.55 -11.36 -8.82
N GLY A 30 -24.00 -12.39 -9.48
CA GLY A 30 -24.23 -12.39 -10.94
C GLY A 30 -23.01 -12.85 -11.75
N ASN A 31 -21.99 -13.38 -11.07
CA ASN A 31 -20.85 -14.00 -11.75
C ASN A 31 -21.33 -15.17 -12.63
N PRO A 32 -21.08 -15.14 -13.95
CA PRO A 32 -21.53 -16.18 -14.86
C PRO A 32 -20.73 -17.48 -14.75
N ARG A 33 -19.63 -17.47 -13.96
CA ARG A 33 -18.78 -18.62 -13.71
C ARG A 33 -18.84 -19.03 -12.24
N GLU A 34 -18.64 -20.31 -11.97
CA GLU A 34 -18.46 -20.83 -10.61
C GLU A 34 -17.08 -20.44 -10.02
N THR A 35 -16.16 -20.02 -10.87
CA THR A 35 -14.81 -19.62 -10.50
C THR A 35 -14.66 -18.09 -10.56
N ALA A 36 -13.62 -17.57 -9.90
CA ALA A 36 -13.28 -16.16 -9.98
C ALA A 36 -12.93 -15.74 -11.42
N ILE A 37 -13.23 -14.49 -11.73
CA ILE A 37 -12.96 -13.87 -13.03
C ILE A 37 -11.81 -12.88 -12.88
N ALA A 38 -10.86 -12.91 -13.81
CA ALA A 38 -9.80 -11.91 -13.87
C ALA A 38 -10.39 -10.56 -14.27
N ALA A 39 -10.03 -9.53 -13.53
CA ALA A 39 -10.48 -8.16 -13.74
C ALA A 39 -9.34 -7.26 -14.19
N ARG A 40 -9.67 -6.18 -14.89
CA ARG A 40 -8.81 -5.01 -15.01
C ARG A 40 -9.00 -4.14 -13.77
N SER A 41 -8.04 -3.29 -13.44
CA SER A 41 -8.13 -2.42 -12.27
C SER A 41 -7.66 -1.01 -12.57
N LEU A 42 -8.37 -0.02 -12.05
CA LEU A 42 -7.99 1.40 -12.06
C LEU A 42 -7.12 1.77 -10.85
N THR A 43 -6.98 0.87 -9.90
CA THR A 43 -6.18 1.08 -8.68
C THR A 43 -5.16 -0.02 -8.52
N GLU A 44 -4.07 0.29 -7.85
CA GLU A 44 -3.07 -0.72 -7.50
C GLU A 44 -3.62 -1.63 -6.40
N LEU A 45 -3.50 -2.93 -6.63
CA LEU A 45 -3.90 -3.99 -5.69
C LEU A 45 -2.72 -4.94 -5.50
N ASP A 46 -2.52 -5.35 -4.28
CA ASP A 46 -1.49 -6.30 -3.90
C ASP A 46 -2.06 -7.46 -3.05
N THR A 47 -1.20 -8.37 -2.64
CA THR A 47 -1.61 -9.53 -1.84
C THR A 47 -2.21 -9.16 -0.48
N SER A 48 -1.89 -7.98 0.07
CA SER A 48 -2.49 -7.49 1.31
C SER A 48 -3.96 -7.07 1.14
N SER A 49 -4.37 -6.83 -0.10
CA SER A 49 -5.75 -6.48 -0.46
C SER A 49 -6.68 -7.70 -0.60
N ILE A 50 -6.15 -8.92 -0.58
CA ILE A 50 -6.97 -10.15 -0.68
C ILE A 50 -7.94 -10.23 0.51
N GLY A 51 -9.20 -10.51 0.21
CA GLY A 51 -10.30 -10.50 1.17
C GLY A 51 -11.02 -9.16 1.28
N SER A 52 -10.54 -8.12 0.58
CA SER A 52 -11.21 -6.80 0.56
C SER A 52 -12.39 -6.79 -0.39
N GLU A 53 -13.40 -6.00 -0.03
CA GLU A 53 -14.51 -5.67 -0.93
C GLU A 53 -14.08 -4.63 -1.95
N LEU A 54 -14.48 -4.83 -3.18
CA LEU A 54 -14.15 -3.98 -4.32
C LEU A 54 -15.42 -3.44 -4.97
N ALA A 55 -15.37 -2.19 -5.41
CA ALA A 55 -16.38 -1.65 -6.31
C ALA A 55 -16.03 -2.05 -7.74
N LEU A 56 -16.96 -2.71 -8.42
CA LEU A 56 -16.80 -3.21 -9.78
C LEU A 56 -17.76 -2.50 -10.72
N LEU A 57 -17.27 -2.16 -11.90
CA LEU A 57 -18.04 -1.88 -13.10
C LEU A 57 -17.76 -2.98 -14.13
N PHE A 58 -18.52 -3.01 -15.20
CA PHE A 58 -18.39 -4.02 -16.24
C PHE A 58 -18.27 -3.34 -17.60
N GLU A 59 -17.18 -3.62 -18.31
CA GLU A 59 -16.91 -3.01 -19.61
C GLU A 59 -17.97 -3.44 -20.63
N GLY A 60 -18.72 -2.46 -21.13
CA GLY A 60 -19.87 -2.71 -22.00
C GLY A 60 -21.05 -3.47 -21.35
N GLY A 61 -21.08 -3.54 -20.02
CA GLY A 61 -22.05 -4.31 -19.26
C GLY A 61 -21.81 -5.81 -19.25
N ASP A 62 -20.67 -6.27 -19.78
CA ASP A 62 -20.33 -7.69 -19.90
C ASP A 62 -19.80 -8.23 -18.55
N PRO A 63 -20.51 -9.17 -17.91
CA PRO A 63 -20.10 -9.75 -16.64
C PRO A 63 -18.76 -10.53 -16.70
N MET A 64 -18.30 -10.87 -17.90
CA MET A 64 -16.97 -11.48 -18.10
C MET A 64 -15.84 -10.45 -18.14
N ARG A 65 -16.14 -9.16 -18.10
CA ARG A 65 -15.17 -8.08 -18.19
C ARG A 65 -15.29 -7.10 -17.03
N PRO A 66 -15.07 -7.58 -15.78
CA PRO A 66 -15.12 -6.71 -14.60
C PRO A 66 -13.95 -5.73 -14.60
N LEU A 67 -14.22 -4.51 -14.15
CA LEU A 67 -13.26 -3.45 -13.94
C LEU A 67 -13.32 -3.03 -12.48
N VAL A 68 -12.24 -3.17 -11.76
CA VAL A 68 -12.12 -2.68 -10.38
C VAL A 68 -11.96 -1.18 -10.41
N VAL A 69 -12.92 -0.46 -9.82
CA VAL A 69 -12.89 1.01 -9.70
C VAL A 69 -12.15 1.43 -8.44
N GLY A 70 -12.29 0.68 -7.37
CA GLY A 70 -11.63 0.95 -6.11
C GLY A 70 -11.94 -0.09 -5.05
N ARG A 71 -11.30 0.06 -3.91
CA ARG A 71 -11.50 -0.77 -2.72
C ARG A 71 -12.45 -0.08 -1.76
N ILE A 72 -13.39 -0.84 -1.20
CA ILE A 72 -14.20 -0.36 -0.09
C ILE A 72 -13.31 -0.29 1.14
N VAL A 73 -13.22 0.88 1.75
CA VAL A 73 -12.45 1.10 2.97
C VAL A 73 -13.39 1.40 4.12
N ASP A 74 -13.11 0.78 5.27
CA ASP A 74 -13.81 1.11 6.51
C ASP A 74 -13.28 2.47 7.02
N PRO A 75 -14.12 3.51 7.13
CA PRO A 75 -13.66 4.80 7.64
C PRO A 75 -13.21 4.76 9.10
N ALA A 76 -13.60 3.73 9.87
CA ALA A 76 -13.10 3.50 11.22
C ALA A 76 -11.68 2.89 11.23
N HIS A 77 -11.27 2.25 10.15
CA HIS A 77 -9.92 1.73 9.96
C HIS A 77 -9.04 2.81 9.33
N LYS A 78 -8.71 3.83 10.10
CA LYS A 78 -7.56 4.67 9.77
C LYS A 78 -6.32 3.79 9.95
N GLU A 79 -5.89 3.12 8.88
CA GLU A 79 -4.50 2.72 8.80
C GLU A 79 -3.66 3.96 9.13
N ARG A 80 -2.89 3.89 10.19
CA ARG A 80 -1.90 4.91 10.52
C ARG A 80 -0.85 4.88 9.42
N LYS A 81 -1.15 5.55 8.34
CA LYS A 81 -0.29 5.57 7.16
C LYS A 81 0.95 6.37 7.48
N LEU A 82 2.11 5.76 7.25
CA LEU A 82 3.32 6.51 7.01
C LEU A 82 2.98 7.59 5.98
N SER A 83 3.04 8.85 6.38
CA SER A 83 2.81 9.93 5.44
C SER A 83 4.15 10.35 4.84
N VAL A 84 4.31 10.08 3.56
CA VAL A 84 5.38 10.65 2.75
C VAL A 84 4.77 11.78 1.92
N VAL A 85 5.12 13.01 2.24
CA VAL A 85 4.61 14.19 1.55
C VAL A 85 5.76 14.85 0.80
N ARG A 86 5.57 15.07 -0.48
CA ARG A 86 6.45 15.90 -1.29
C ARG A 86 5.84 17.28 -1.44
N GLU A 87 6.52 18.29 -0.91
CA GLU A 87 6.18 19.70 -1.07
C GLU A 87 7.25 20.38 -1.92
N GLY A 88 6.99 20.53 -3.22
CA GLY A 88 7.99 21.03 -4.17
C GLY A 88 9.25 20.14 -4.18
N ASP A 89 10.40 20.71 -3.84
CA ASP A 89 11.69 20.01 -3.75
C ASP A 89 11.97 19.38 -2.37
N ARG A 90 11.00 19.47 -1.47
CA ARG A 90 11.11 18.95 -0.10
C ARG A 90 10.34 17.65 0.06
N VAL A 91 10.98 16.64 0.65
CA VAL A 91 10.35 15.37 1.05
C VAL A 91 10.27 15.31 2.56
N VAL A 92 9.07 15.10 3.11
CA VAL A 92 8.84 14.94 4.54
C VAL A 92 8.27 13.56 4.80
N ILE A 93 8.94 12.79 5.67
CA ILE A 93 8.49 11.49 6.15
C ILE A 93 8.09 11.66 7.61
N ARG A 94 6.82 11.37 7.94
CA ARG A 94 6.29 11.45 9.30
C ARG A 94 5.71 10.13 9.73
N GLY A 95 6.13 9.64 10.89
CA GLY A 95 5.53 8.54 11.61
C GLY A 95 5.03 9.02 12.97
N GLU A 96 3.99 8.40 13.53
CA GLU A 96 3.42 8.79 14.82
C GLU A 96 4.18 8.16 16.00
N GLU A 97 4.63 6.93 15.86
CA GLU A 97 5.28 6.18 16.95
C GLU A 97 6.76 5.93 16.66
N ARG A 98 7.10 5.49 15.47
CA ARG A 98 8.45 5.09 15.11
C ARG A 98 8.65 5.13 13.59
N ILE A 99 9.81 5.60 13.17
CA ILE A 99 10.30 5.48 11.79
C ILE A 99 11.57 4.65 11.84
N GLU A 100 11.65 3.63 11.00
CA GLU A 100 12.80 2.75 10.88
C GLU A 100 13.23 2.63 9.42
N LEU A 101 14.49 3.00 9.15
CA LEU A 101 15.15 2.79 7.86
C LEU A 101 16.15 1.67 8.05
N ARG A 102 16.00 0.57 7.34
CA ARG A 102 16.82 -0.62 7.50
C ARG A 102 17.34 -1.15 6.17
N CYS A 103 18.65 -1.46 6.16
CA CYS A 103 19.28 -2.16 5.04
C CYS A 103 20.31 -3.14 5.63
N GLY A 104 20.04 -4.44 5.52
CA GLY A 104 20.86 -5.48 6.12
C GLY A 104 21.10 -5.24 7.62
N LEU A 105 22.33 -5.07 8.02
CA LEU A 105 22.74 -4.82 9.43
C LEU A 105 22.73 -3.34 9.82
N ALA A 106 22.52 -2.43 8.87
CA ALA A 106 22.46 -1.00 9.12
C ALA A 106 21.04 -0.52 9.36
N SER A 107 20.86 0.39 10.32
CA SER A 107 19.55 1.00 10.61
C SER A 107 19.66 2.40 11.19
N ILE A 108 18.66 3.21 10.90
CA ILE A 108 18.39 4.50 11.53
C ILE A 108 16.98 4.43 12.09
N ILE A 109 16.83 4.69 13.38
CA ILE A 109 15.55 4.59 14.10
C ILE A 109 15.27 5.93 14.76
N LEU A 110 14.07 6.45 14.51
CA LEU A 110 13.54 7.64 15.18
C LEU A 110 12.29 7.24 15.97
N GLU A 111 12.25 7.58 17.24
CA GLU A 111 11.17 7.23 18.13
C GLU A 111 10.44 8.49 18.62
N LYS A 112 9.16 8.37 18.91
CA LYS A 112 8.27 9.44 19.35
C LYS A 112 8.77 10.19 20.59
N ASP A 113 9.48 9.51 21.49
CA ASP A 113 10.08 10.09 22.70
C ASP A 113 11.32 10.96 22.43
N GLY A 114 11.73 11.10 21.18
CA GLY A 114 12.89 11.88 20.74
C GLY A 114 14.17 11.08 20.69
N ARG A 115 14.15 9.78 20.90
CA ARG A 115 15.34 8.91 20.80
C ARG A 115 15.67 8.68 19.33
N ILE A 116 16.95 8.83 18.99
CA ILE A 116 17.50 8.53 17.67
C ILE A 116 18.62 7.51 17.85
N THR A 117 18.53 6.41 17.13
CA THR A 117 19.53 5.34 17.15
C THR A 117 20.06 5.10 15.74
N ILE A 118 21.36 5.12 15.57
CA ILE A 118 22.06 4.79 14.32
C ILE A 118 22.93 3.57 14.61
N ARG A 119 22.74 2.50 13.84
CA ARG A 119 23.47 1.24 13.97
C ARG A 119 24.08 0.80 12.66
N GLY A 120 25.28 0.28 12.72
CA GLY A 120 25.99 -0.35 11.61
C GLY A 120 27.27 -1.00 12.12
N ASN A 121 27.89 -1.83 11.29
CA ASN A 121 29.22 -2.39 11.59
C ASN A 121 30.31 -1.35 11.44
N GLN A 122 30.09 -0.37 10.56
CA GLN A 122 30.97 0.78 10.37
C GLN A 122 30.12 2.04 10.23
N LEU A 123 30.51 3.09 10.91
CA LEU A 123 29.86 4.40 10.83
C LEU A 123 30.93 5.45 10.55
N THR A 124 30.77 6.16 9.43
CA THR A 124 31.66 7.26 9.06
C THR A 124 30.87 8.57 9.05
N SER A 125 31.36 9.57 9.77
CA SER A 125 30.85 10.93 9.72
C SER A 125 31.94 11.83 9.15
N HIS A 126 31.70 12.44 8.01
CA HIS A 126 32.64 13.34 7.35
C HIS A 126 31.94 14.60 6.87
N ALA A 127 32.55 15.74 7.09
CA ALA A 127 32.09 17.02 6.60
C ALA A 127 33.27 17.81 6.00
N SER A 128 33.04 18.46 4.85
CA SER A 128 34.04 19.38 4.26
C SER A 128 34.20 20.68 5.06
N GLY A 129 33.19 21.06 5.82
CA GLY A 129 33.23 22.14 6.80
C GLY A 129 33.25 21.61 8.23
N THR A 130 32.45 22.22 9.10
CA THR A 130 32.40 21.82 10.51
C THR A 130 31.51 20.59 10.72
N ASN A 131 32.00 19.59 11.42
CA ASN A 131 31.19 18.52 12.00
C ASN A 131 31.02 18.81 13.50
N ARG A 132 29.81 19.13 13.94
CA ARG A 132 29.52 19.56 15.30
C ARG A 132 28.63 18.56 16.03
N ILE A 133 29.12 18.08 17.18
CA ILE A 133 28.37 17.21 18.09
C ILE A 133 28.14 17.97 19.39
N ARG A 134 26.90 18.07 19.86
CA ARG A 134 26.52 18.73 21.10
C ARG A 134 25.59 17.82 21.91
N GLY A 135 25.77 17.79 23.19
CA GLY A 135 24.93 17.04 24.12
C GLY A 135 25.24 17.43 25.57
N GLY A 136 24.37 17.08 26.49
CA GLY A 136 24.63 17.22 27.95
C GLY A 136 25.79 16.33 28.41
N ALA A 137 25.96 15.18 27.77
CA ALA A 137 27.12 14.30 27.88
C ALA A 137 27.41 13.68 26.51
N ILE A 138 28.68 13.45 26.21
CA ILE A 138 29.12 12.79 24.97
C ILE A 138 30.03 11.63 25.38
N HIS A 139 29.68 10.42 24.99
CA HIS A 139 30.46 9.22 25.24
C HIS A 139 31.01 8.68 23.92
N LEU A 140 32.30 8.58 23.82
CA LEU A 140 33.00 8.08 22.63
C LEU A 140 33.77 6.79 22.97
N ASN A 141 33.08 5.80 23.48
CA ASN A 141 33.63 4.50 23.87
C ASN A 141 33.65 4.27 25.37
#